data_a7a71c6a8d5b9feb9e6873beb3e73f46
#
_entry.id   a7a71c6a8d5b9feb9e6873beb3e73f46
#
_cell.length_a   1.000
_cell.length_b   1.000
_cell.length_c   1.000
_cell.angle_alpha   90.00
_cell.angle_beta   90.00
_cell.angle_gamma   90.00
#
_symmetry.space_group_name_H-M   'P 1'
#
loop_
_entity.id
_entity.type
_entity.pdbx_description
1 polymer ?
#
loop_
_entity_poly.entity_id
_entity_poly.type
_entity_poly.pdbx_seq_one_letter_code
_entity_poly.pdbx_strand_id
1 'polypeptide(L)'
;AFLDYWQANFPDVITGWNVQLFDMPYICNRINRILGEKFVKLLSPWKLVSQREIFIKGRKQFAVDTLGISTLDYLELYKKFTYSNQESYRLDHICSVELGEKKLDHSEYDTFKEFYENNWQKFIDYNIHDVRLVDKLEDKMKLIELAYTMAYDAKVNYEDVFSQVRMWDNYIYNELNKRSIAIPPKKEATKTEKYAGAYVKEPIPGFYDWVVSFDLNSLYPHLIMQYNISPETLEDTRHPSASVEGILNQKVKIDKEFATCANGAQYRKDEHGFLPEMMKKMYDSRVIFKKRMIKAKQQYEKTPSVELIKEIARCNNIQMAKKISLNSAYGA
;
A
#
# COMPACT_ATOMS: atom_id res chain seq x y z
N ALA A 1 29.12 1.04 21.97
CA ALA A 1 28.94 -0.24 21.24
C ALA A 1 27.79 -0.18 20.25
N PHE A 2 26.48 -0.08 20.70
CA PHE A 2 25.36 -0.06 19.76
C PHE A 2 25.44 1.10 18.75
N LEU A 3 25.59 2.35 19.22
CA LEU A 3 25.68 3.51 18.33
C LEU A 3 26.92 3.48 17.42
N ASP A 4 28.03 2.94 17.89
CA ASP A 4 29.24 2.82 17.07
C ASP A 4 29.02 1.85 15.92
N TYR A 5 28.39 0.70 16.20
CA TYR A 5 28.01 -0.28 15.19
C TYR A 5 26.99 0.30 14.21
N TRP A 6 25.95 0.99 14.74
CA TRP A 6 24.90 1.61 13.94
C TRP A 6 25.44 2.65 12.96
N GLN A 7 26.31 3.54 13.43
CA GLN A 7 26.94 4.57 12.59
C GLN A 7 27.92 4.01 11.55
N ALA A 8 28.60 2.89 11.87
CA ALA A 8 29.49 2.21 10.92
C ALA A 8 28.70 1.44 9.84
N ASN A 9 27.43 1.11 10.09
CA ASN A 9 26.60 0.26 9.24
C ASN A 9 25.19 0.82 9.10
N PHE A 10 25.04 2.11 8.74
CA PHE A 10 23.71 2.67 8.56
C PHE A 10 22.89 1.85 7.55
N PRO A 11 21.70 1.38 7.93
CA PRO A 11 20.80 0.70 7.01
C PRO A 11 20.09 1.74 6.11
N ASP A 12 19.75 1.35 4.89
CA ASP A 12 18.87 2.16 4.03
C ASP A 12 17.42 2.04 4.49
N VAL A 13 17.05 0.85 5.00
CA VAL A 13 15.70 0.53 5.46
C VAL A 13 15.74 -0.24 6.78
N ILE A 14 14.87 0.14 7.70
CA ILE A 14 14.58 -0.57 8.94
C ILE A 14 13.25 -1.29 8.79
N THR A 15 13.20 -2.55 9.20
CA THR A 15 11.96 -3.32 9.30
C THR A 15 11.88 -4.08 10.60
N GLY A 16 10.71 -4.55 10.94
CA GLY A 16 10.41 -5.34 12.12
C GLY A 16 8.91 -5.36 12.38
N TRP A 17 8.47 -6.11 13.37
CA TRP A 17 7.05 -6.19 13.71
C TRP A 17 6.68 -5.10 14.73
N ASN A 18 5.97 -4.06 14.28
CA ASN A 18 5.61 -2.88 15.08
C ASN A 18 6.82 -2.01 15.45
N VAL A 19 7.84 -2.01 14.62
CA VAL A 19 9.12 -1.33 14.87
C VAL A 19 8.95 0.19 14.99
N GLN A 20 8.02 0.77 14.24
CA GLN A 20 7.76 2.21 14.22
C GLN A 20 7.21 2.73 15.56
N LEU A 21 6.36 1.94 16.22
CA LEU A 21 5.66 2.37 17.44
C LEU A 21 6.27 1.81 18.73
N PHE A 22 7.13 0.80 18.65
CA PHE A 22 7.73 0.16 19.81
C PHE A 22 9.24 0.28 19.83
N ASP A 23 9.94 -0.37 18.88
CA ASP A 23 11.40 -0.50 18.94
C ASP A 23 12.10 0.84 18.77
N MET A 24 11.75 1.62 17.76
CA MET A 24 12.40 2.91 17.50
C MET A 24 12.15 3.93 18.61
N PRO A 25 10.93 4.14 19.10
CA PRO A 25 10.70 4.99 20.28
C PRO A 25 11.45 4.51 21.53
N TYR A 26 11.50 3.19 21.76
CA TYR A 26 12.23 2.64 22.90
C TYR A 26 13.73 2.93 22.81
N ILE A 27 14.35 2.66 21.65
CA ILE A 27 15.79 2.93 21.41
C ILE A 27 16.10 4.41 21.60
N CYS A 28 15.30 5.31 21.01
CA CYS A 28 15.48 6.73 21.18
C CYS A 28 15.40 7.17 22.65
N ASN A 29 14.37 6.73 23.36
CA ASN A 29 14.21 7.05 24.79
C ASN A 29 15.34 6.46 25.63
N ARG A 30 15.80 5.25 25.32
CA ARG A 30 16.90 4.59 26.01
C ARG A 30 18.21 5.35 25.82
N ILE A 31 18.53 5.76 24.59
CA ILE A 31 19.70 6.56 24.26
C ILE A 31 19.64 7.90 24.98
N ASN A 32 18.49 8.58 24.88
CA ASN A 32 18.31 9.86 25.56
C ASN A 32 18.54 9.78 27.07
N ARG A 33 17.99 8.75 27.71
CA ARG A 33 18.10 8.55 29.16
C ARG A 33 19.54 8.24 29.62
N ILE A 34 20.30 7.46 28.83
CA ILE A 34 21.63 6.98 29.24
C ILE A 34 22.74 7.96 28.80
N LEU A 35 22.64 8.47 27.57
CA LEU A 35 23.71 9.24 26.92
C LEU A 35 23.35 10.72 26.71
N GLY A 36 22.06 11.04 26.72
CA GLY A 36 21.55 12.37 26.47
C GLY A 36 21.05 12.59 25.04
N GLU A 37 20.22 13.63 24.86
CA GLU A 37 19.50 13.95 23.63
C GLU A 37 20.40 14.08 22.38
N LYS A 38 21.57 14.66 22.55
CA LYS A 38 22.54 14.84 21.44
C LYS A 38 22.92 13.53 20.75
N PHE A 39 22.91 12.42 21.50
CA PHE A 39 23.26 11.09 20.95
C PHE A 39 22.10 10.43 20.18
N VAL A 40 20.86 10.83 20.41
CA VAL A 40 19.71 10.36 19.63
C VAL A 40 19.87 10.74 18.17
N LYS A 41 20.42 11.91 17.88
CA LYS A 41 20.67 12.37 16.50
C LYS A 41 21.62 11.47 15.73
N LEU A 42 22.47 10.69 16.39
CA LEU A 42 23.38 9.73 15.76
C LEU A 42 22.67 8.51 15.17
N LEU A 43 21.37 8.35 15.41
CA LEU A 43 20.57 7.33 14.72
C LEU A 43 20.32 7.68 13.24
N SER A 44 20.42 8.94 12.86
CA SER A 44 20.30 9.39 11.48
C SER A 44 21.66 9.69 10.86
N PRO A 45 21.94 9.26 9.61
CA PRO A 45 23.17 9.62 8.91
C PRO A 45 23.30 11.14 8.70
N TRP A 46 22.17 11.86 8.67
CA TRP A 46 22.12 13.32 8.54
C TRP A 46 21.97 14.04 9.87
N LYS A 47 21.97 13.30 10.98
CA LYS A 47 21.77 13.83 12.35
C LYS A 47 20.43 14.53 12.53
N LEU A 48 19.44 14.13 11.77
CA LEU A 48 18.07 14.62 11.80
C LEU A 48 17.13 13.51 12.28
N VAL A 49 16.70 13.62 13.52
CA VAL A 49 15.72 12.72 14.14
C VAL A 49 14.59 13.58 14.67
N SER A 50 13.36 13.27 14.29
CA SER A 50 12.16 13.95 14.75
C SER A 50 11.19 12.98 15.39
N GLN A 51 10.40 13.47 16.33
CA GLN A 51 9.29 12.73 16.92
C GLN A 51 7.98 13.37 16.46
N ARG A 52 7.05 12.52 16.02
CA ARG A 52 5.69 12.96 15.69
C ARG A 52 4.65 12.25 16.56
N GLU A 53 3.63 12.99 16.94
CA GLU A 53 2.50 12.45 17.66
C GLU A 53 1.53 11.78 16.68
N ILE A 54 1.09 10.58 17.02
CA ILE A 54 0.07 9.85 16.29
C ILE A 54 -1.03 9.43 17.25
N PHE A 55 -2.27 9.50 16.77
CA PHE A 55 -3.43 9.04 17.54
C PHE A 55 -3.92 7.71 16.97
N ILE A 56 -3.81 6.64 17.78
CA ILE A 56 -4.31 5.31 17.41
C ILE A 56 -5.39 4.91 18.40
N LYS A 57 -6.61 4.69 17.90
CA LYS A 57 -7.79 4.34 18.72
C LYS A 57 -7.96 5.30 19.90
N GLY A 58 -7.77 6.60 19.67
CA GLY A 58 -7.92 7.65 20.71
C GLY A 58 -6.76 7.75 21.71
N ARG A 59 -5.71 6.94 21.57
CA ARG A 59 -4.51 7.01 22.42
C ARG A 59 -3.38 7.70 21.67
N LYS A 60 -2.73 8.64 22.37
CA LYS A 60 -1.54 9.33 21.90
C LYS A 60 -0.35 8.37 21.94
N GLN A 61 0.34 8.25 20.81
CA GLN A 61 1.59 7.50 20.67
C GLN A 61 2.62 8.37 19.93
N PHE A 62 3.89 7.98 20.01
CA PHE A 62 4.98 8.68 19.35
C PHE A 62 5.64 7.75 18.35
N ALA A 63 5.77 8.23 17.12
CA ALA A 63 6.63 7.63 16.14
C ALA A 63 7.92 8.46 16.02
N VAL A 64 8.99 7.80 15.65
CA VAL A 64 10.30 8.42 15.45
C VAL A 64 10.67 8.31 13.99
N ASP A 65 10.96 9.43 13.38
CA ASP A 65 11.42 9.50 11.99
C ASP A 65 12.93 9.79 11.99
N THR A 66 13.72 8.87 11.45
CA THR A 66 15.17 8.99 11.28
C THR A 66 15.48 9.35 9.84
N LEU A 67 15.71 10.65 9.55
CA LEU A 67 15.93 11.08 8.17
C LEU A 67 17.18 10.43 7.57
N GLY A 68 17.03 9.93 6.33
CA GLY A 68 18.06 9.19 5.64
C GLY A 68 17.95 7.67 5.79
N ILE A 69 17.04 7.20 6.64
CA ILE A 69 16.71 5.77 6.82
C ILE A 69 15.21 5.63 6.74
N SER A 70 14.72 4.78 5.85
CA SER A 70 13.27 4.51 5.71
C SER A 70 12.81 3.43 6.67
N THR A 71 11.65 3.61 7.28
CA THR A 71 11.03 2.59 8.15
C THR A 71 9.88 1.91 7.42
N LEU A 72 10.08 0.62 7.07
CA LEU A 72 9.05 -0.25 6.53
C LEU A 72 8.59 -1.23 7.60
N ASP A 73 7.64 -0.80 8.45
CA ASP A 73 7.09 -1.64 9.50
C ASP A 73 6.32 -2.81 8.90
N TYR A 74 6.78 -4.04 9.19
CA TYR A 74 6.21 -5.25 8.58
C TYR A 74 4.76 -5.50 8.99
N LEU A 75 4.37 -5.09 10.19
CA LEU A 75 2.97 -5.14 10.64
C LEU A 75 2.08 -4.24 9.76
N GLU A 76 2.54 -3.04 9.45
CA GLU A 76 1.78 -2.11 8.60
C GLU A 76 1.76 -2.58 7.13
N LEU A 77 2.85 -3.14 6.62
CA LEU A 77 2.89 -3.80 5.31
C LEU A 77 1.88 -4.95 5.24
N TYR A 78 1.87 -5.82 6.27
CA TYR A 78 0.94 -6.93 6.35
C TYR A 78 -0.51 -6.46 6.33
N LYS A 79 -0.88 -5.52 7.20
CA LYS A 79 -2.24 -4.96 7.26
C LYS A 79 -2.68 -4.32 5.94
N LYS A 80 -1.75 -3.63 5.26
CA LYS A 80 -2.08 -2.88 4.05
C LYS A 80 -2.21 -3.75 2.82
N PHE A 81 -1.36 -4.75 2.68
CA PHE A 81 -1.22 -5.52 1.44
C PHE A 81 -1.80 -6.94 1.52
N THR A 82 -2.33 -7.34 2.68
CA THR A 82 -3.13 -8.56 2.80
C THR A 82 -4.62 -8.22 2.81
N TYR A 83 -5.42 -9.02 2.11
CA TYR A 83 -6.85 -8.74 1.96
C TYR A 83 -7.74 -9.42 3.00
N SER A 84 -7.17 -10.29 3.83
CA SER A 84 -7.88 -11.01 4.87
C SER A 84 -7.70 -10.33 6.22
N ASN A 85 -8.81 -10.00 6.88
CA ASN A 85 -8.75 -9.55 8.26
C ASN A 85 -8.38 -10.73 9.18
N GLN A 86 -7.52 -10.45 10.15
CA GLN A 86 -7.07 -11.42 11.13
C GLN A 86 -7.74 -11.14 12.50
N GLU A 87 -7.98 -12.18 13.28
CA GLU A 87 -8.51 -12.05 14.65
C GLU A 87 -7.53 -11.30 15.55
N SER A 88 -6.24 -11.50 15.33
CA SER A 88 -5.16 -10.83 16.04
C SER A 88 -4.00 -10.49 15.11
N TYR A 89 -3.40 -9.31 15.30
CA TYR A 89 -2.19 -8.88 14.58
C TYR A 89 -0.92 -9.00 15.44
N ARG A 90 -0.94 -9.86 16.46
CA ARG A 90 0.29 -10.22 17.19
C ARG A 90 1.16 -11.10 16.32
N LEU A 91 2.49 -10.93 16.40
CA LEU A 91 3.45 -11.70 15.60
C LEU A 91 3.22 -13.20 15.72
N ASP A 92 3.00 -13.69 16.92
CA ASP A 92 2.75 -15.12 17.19
C ASP A 92 1.53 -15.65 16.41
N HIS A 93 0.41 -14.91 16.42
CA HIS A 93 -0.78 -15.31 15.69
C HIS A 93 -0.55 -15.31 14.17
N ILE A 94 0.05 -14.24 13.65
CA ILE A 94 0.31 -14.14 12.22
C ILE A 94 1.29 -15.20 11.74
N CYS A 95 2.35 -15.48 12.50
CA CYS A 95 3.27 -16.56 12.16
C CYS A 95 2.59 -17.93 12.21
N SER A 96 1.69 -18.16 13.17
CA SER A 96 0.91 -19.40 13.22
C SER A 96 0.01 -19.56 11.98
N VAL A 97 -0.65 -18.49 11.54
CA VAL A 97 -1.53 -18.51 10.35
C VAL A 97 -0.71 -18.65 9.07
N GLU A 98 0.35 -17.86 8.92
CA GLU A 98 1.09 -17.77 7.66
C GLU A 98 2.16 -18.86 7.53
N LEU A 99 2.88 -19.18 8.59
CA LEU A 99 4.02 -20.10 8.57
C LEU A 99 3.72 -21.45 9.22
N GLY A 100 2.66 -21.56 10.04
CA GLY A 100 2.44 -22.72 10.91
C GLY A 100 3.42 -22.79 12.09
N GLU A 101 4.17 -21.72 12.34
CA GLU A 101 5.16 -21.59 13.40
C GLU A 101 4.69 -20.62 14.49
N LYS A 102 5.21 -20.78 15.69
CA LYS A 102 4.92 -19.90 16.83
C LYS A 102 6.21 -19.36 17.43
N LYS A 103 6.08 -18.33 18.26
CA LYS A 103 7.17 -17.85 19.11
C LYS A 103 7.67 -18.93 20.05
N LEU A 104 8.90 -18.78 20.55
CA LEU A 104 9.42 -19.64 21.60
C LEU A 104 8.56 -19.51 22.87
N ASP A 105 8.22 -20.61 23.47
CA ASP A 105 7.45 -20.63 24.71
C ASP A 105 8.29 -20.13 25.89
N HIS A 106 7.70 -19.27 26.71
CA HIS A 106 8.26 -18.70 27.93
C HIS A 106 7.22 -18.65 29.05
N SER A 107 6.18 -19.48 28.94
CA SER A 107 5.06 -19.54 29.90
C SER A 107 5.47 -19.99 31.30
N GLU A 108 6.70 -20.50 31.45
CA GLU A 108 7.29 -20.81 32.76
C GLU A 108 7.63 -19.59 33.61
N TYR A 109 7.56 -18.37 33.04
CA TYR A 109 7.83 -17.10 33.74
C TYR A 109 6.59 -16.20 33.73
N ASP A 110 6.23 -15.65 34.89
CA ASP A 110 5.07 -14.77 35.03
C ASP A 110 5.28 -13.39 34.36
N THR A 111 6.52 -12.94 34.29
CA THR A 111 6.88 -11.64 33.71
C THR A 111 8.12 -11.72 32.83
N PHE A 112 8.22 -10.83 31.84
CA PHE A 112 9.44 -10.67 31.04
C PHE A 112 10.66 -10.30 31.88
N LYS A 113 10.47 -9.62 33.02
CA LYS A 113 11.54 -9.29 33.95
C LYS A 113 12.11 -10.56 34.57
N GLU A 114 11.27 -11.41 35.09
CA GLU A 114 11.64 -12.70 35.62
C GLU A 114 12.32 -13.59 34.57
N PHE A 115 11.80 -13.58 33.35
CA PHE A 115 12.38 -14.34 32.23
C PHE A 115 13.83 -13.93 31.97
N TYR A 116 14.15 -12.64 31.78
CA TYR A 116 15.53 -12.24 31.48
C TYR A 116 16.47 -12.31 32.69
N GLU A 117 15.95 -12.17 33.92
CA GLU A 117 16.75 -12.30 35.15
C GLU A 117 17.14 -13.76 35.42
N ASN A 118 16.26 -14.73 35.15
CA ASN A 118 16.48 -16.12 35.47
C ASN A 118 17.05 -16.96 34.30
N ASN A 119 16.79 -16.57 33.04
CA ASN A 119 17.27 -17.30 31.87
C ASN A 119 17.67 -16.37 30.72
N TRP A 120 18.76 -15.66 30.92
CA TRP A 120 19.29 -14.69 29.96
C TRP A 120 19.55 -15.26 28.56
N GLN A 121 20.11 -16.51 28.49
CA GLN A 121 20.38 -17.12 27.19
C GLN A 121 19.10 -17.40 26.41
N LYS A 122 18.10 -18.02 27.05
CA LYS A 122 16.79 -18.27 26.42
C LYS A 122 16.09 -16.99 26.01
N PHE A 123 16.27 -15.91 26.78
CA PHE A 123 15.74 -14.59 26.43
C PHE A 123 16.38 -14.02 25.17
N ILE A 124 17.70 -14.18 24.99
CA ILE A 124 18.39 -13.80 23.75
C ILE A 124 17.90 -14.65 22.58
N ASP A 125 17.81 -15.97 22.76
CA ASP A 125 17.34 -16.89 21.72
C ASP A 125 15.89 -16.58 21.31
N TYR A 126 15.04 -16.21 22.26
CA TYR A 126 13.69 -15.73 22.01
C TYR A 126 13.69 -14.50 21.11
N ASN A 127 14.51 -13.49 21.41
CA ASN A 127 14.61 -12.28 20.61
C ASN A 127 15.13 -12.57 19.19
N ILE A 128 16.16 -13.41 19.04
CA ILE A 128 16.67 -13.83 17.75
C ILE A 128 15.60 -14.59 16.95
N HIS A 129 14.82 -15.43 17.61
CA HIS A 129 13.75 -16.18 16.98
C HIS A 129 12.65 -15.25 16.45
N ASP A 130 12.26 -14.22 17.20
CA ASP A 130 11.28 -13.22 16.78
C ASP A 130 11.73 -12.51 15.50
N VAL A 131 12.99 -12.13 15.40
CA VAL A 131 13.56 -11.53 14.18
C VAL A 131 13.51 -12.51 13.01
N ARG A 132 13.91 -13.75 13.21
CA ARG A 132 13.86 -14.81 12.18
C ARG A 132 12.44 -15.11 11.69
N LEU A 133 11.44 -14.97 12.54
CA LEU A 133 10.03 -15.11 12.12
C LEU A 133 9.63 -14.02 11.13
N VAL A 134 10.09 -12.80 11.31
CA VAL A 134 9.83 -11.70 10.35
C VAL A 134 10.55 -11.97 9.02
N ASP A 135 11.79 -12.46 9.05
CA ASP A 135 12.51 -12.85 7.83
C ASP A 135 11.76 -13.96 7.06
N LYS A 136 11.27 -14.99 7.77
CA LYS A 136 10.46 -16.07 7.17
C LYS A 136 9.14 -15.57 6.59
N LEU A 137 8.50 -14.58 7.24
CA LEU A 137 7.31 -13.93 6.69
C LEU A 137 7.64 -13.21 5.38
N GLU A 138 8.76 -12.47 5.34
CA GLU A 138 9.19 -11.81 4.11
C GLU A 138 9.56 -12.82 3.02
N ASP A 139 10.23 -13.92 3.36
CA ASP A 139 10.56 -14.98 2.41
C ASP A 139 9.32 -15.56 1.74
N LYS A 140 8.22 -15.72 2.49
CA LYS A 140 6.95 -16.22 1.97
C LYS A 140 6.13 -15.15 1.25
N MET A 141 6.00 -13.96 1.83
CA MET A 141 5.00 -12.97 1.41
C MET A 141 5.55 -11.91 0.47
N LYS A 142 6.85 -11.62 0.54
CA LYS A 142 7.54 -10.65 -0.33
C LYS A 142 6.94 -9.23 -0.28
N LEU A 143 6.54 -8.78 0.92
CA LEU A 143 5.88 -7.49 1.08
C LEU A 143 6.86 -6.30 1.01
N ILE A 144 8.09 -6.47 1.47
CA ILE A 144 9.15 -5.45 1.30
C ILE A 144 9.52 -5.33 -0.17
N GLU A 145 9.68 -6.45 -0.89
CA GLU A 145 9.93 -6.44 -2.33
C GLU A 145 8.78 -5.77 -3.10
N LEU A 146 7.53 -5.99 -2.67
CA LEU A 146 6.36 -5.31 -3.23
C LEU A 146 6.43 -3.80 -2.98
N ALA A 147 6.74 -3.38 -1.75
CA ALA A 147 6.88 -1.97 -1.39
C ALA A 147 7.97 -1.28 -2.22
N TYR A 148 9.13 -1.90 -2.41
CA TYR A 148 10.17 -1.40 -3.30
C TYR A 148 9.69 -1.26 -4.74
N THR A 149 9.02 -2.30 -5.26
CA THR A 149 8.48 -2.27 -6.61
C THR A 149 7.50 -1.10 -6.81
N MET A 150 6.63 -0.86 -5.82
CA MET A 150 5.68 0.25 -5.82
C MET A 150 6.38 1.61 -5.76
N ALA A 151 7.38 1.75 -4.88
CA ALA A 151 8.13 2.99 -4.72
C ALA A 151 8.90 3.37 -5.99
N TYR A 152 9.58 2.41 -6.62
CA TYR A 152 10.26 2.61 -7.89
C TYR A 152 9.31 2.93 -9.04
N ASP A 153 8.15 2.28 -9.09
CA ASP A 153 7.15 2.53 -10.13
C ASP A 153 6.55 3.93 -10.03
N ALA A 154 6.23 4.37 -8.83
CA ALA A 154 5.69 5.71 -8.56
C ALA A 154 6.76 6.80 -8.44
N LYS A 155 8.04 6.43 -8.30
CA LYS A 155 9.18 7.32 -8.01
C LYS A 155 8.98 8.13 -6.73
N VAL A 156 8.63 7.43 -5.67
CA VAL A 156 8.45 7.97 -4.32
C VAL A 156 9.45 7.37 -3.35
N ASN A 157 9.56 7.91 -2.15
CA ASN A 157 10.31 7.27 -1.07
C ASN A 157 9.61 5.97 -0.63
N TYR A 158 10.37 5.03 -0.05
CA TYR A 158 9.83 3.74 0.35
C TYR A 158 8.64 3.85 1.31
N GLU A 159 8.64 4.79 2.24
CA GLU A 159 7.55 5.03 3.19
C GLU A 159 6.29 5.61 2.54
N ASP A 160 6.43 6.28 1.39
CA ASP A 160 5.29 6.91 0.71
C ASP A 160 4.32 5.87 0.11
N VAL A 161 4.73 4.60 -0.02
CA VAL A 161 3.84 3.50 -0.48
C VAL A 161 2.67 3.26 0.47
N PHE A 162 2.78 3.69 1.73
CA PHE A 162 1.67 3.68 2.67
C PHE A 162 0.61 4.75 2.37
N SER A 163 0.88 5.73 1.51
CA SER A 163 -0.05 6.80 1.13
C SER A 163 -0.38 6.74 -0.35
N GLN A 164 -1.60 6.28 -0.69
CA GLN A 164 -2.04 6.23 -2.08
C GLN A 164 -2.10 7.63 -2.71
N VAL A 165 -2.47 8.65 -1.94
CA VAL A 165 -2.49 10.05 -2.40
C VAL A 165 -1.11 10.50 -2.84
N ARG A 166 -0.06 10.26 -2.02
CA ARG A 166 1.32 10.61 -2.38
C ARG A 166 1.81 9.88 -3.63
N MET A 167 1.45 8.59 -3.74
CA MET A 167 1.80 7.81 -4.93
C MET A 167 1.15 8.42 -6.19
N TRP A 168 -0.14 8.75 -6.14
CA TRP A 168 -0.84 9.35 -7.27
C TRP A 168 -0.39 10.77 -7.56
N ASP A 169 -0.12 11.59 -6.55
CA ASP A 169 0.51 12.91 -6.74
C ASP A 169 1.80 12.77 -7.57
N ASN A 170 2.64 11.78 -7.28
CA ASN A 170 3.89 11.56 -8.00
C ASN A 170 3.68 10.93 -9.39
N TYR A 171 2.75 10.00 -9.57
CA TYR A 171 2.42 9.47 -10.88
C TYR A 171 1.96 10.60 -11.81
N ILE A 172 1.03 11.44 -11.35
CA ILE A 172 0.52 12.58 -12.12
C ILE A 172 1.63 13.59 -12.38
N TYR A 173 2.41 13.96 -11.35
CA TYR A 173 3.55 14.87 -11.50
C TYR A 173 4.52 14.38 -12.58
N ASN A 174 4.94 13.12 -12.51
CA ASN A 174 5.90 12.56 -13.47
C ASN A 174 5.33 12.54 -14.90
N GLU A 175 4.04 12.26 -15.07
CA GLU A 175 3.41 12.24 -16.39
C GLU A 175 3.26 13.64 -16.97
N LEU A 176 2.79 14.61 -16.20
CA LEU A 176 2.61 16.00 -16.64
C LEU A 176 3.96 16.69 -16.88
N ASN A 177 4.97 16.41 -16.03
CA ASN A 177 6.32 16.94 -16.23
C ASN A 177 6.94 16.47 -17.55
N LYS A 178 6.73 15.20 -17.96
CA LYS A 178 7.15 14.72 -19.30
C LYS A 178 6.49 15.46 -20.45
N ARG A 179 5.29 15.99 -20.23
CA ARG A 179 4.54 16.78 -21.20
C ARG A 179 4.83 18.28 -21.12
N SER A 180 5.75 18.70 -20.24
CA SER A 180 6.07 20.10 -19.94
C SER A 180 4.85 20.89 -19.44
N ILE A 181 3.93 20.24 -18.74
CA ILE A 181 2.74 20.84 -18.13
C ILE A 181 3.02 21.13 -16.66
N ALA A 182 2.88 22.39 -16.25
CA ALA A 182 2.99 22.79 -14.85
C ALA A 182 1.73 22.42 -14.08
N ILE A 183 1.94 21.78 -12.90
CA ILE A 183 0.81 21.46 -12.01
C ILE A 183 0.48 22.71 -11.18
N PRO A 184 -0.79 23.13 -11.14
CA PRO A 184 -1.21 24.26 -10.32
C PRO A 184 -1.05 23.95 -8.83
N PRO A 185 -0.82 24.96 -7.98
CA PRO A 185 -0.74 24.77 -6.55
C PRO A 185 -2.06 24.19 -6.00
N LYS A 186 -1.95 23.35 -4.96
CA LYS A 186 -3.14 22.81 -4.29
C LYS A 186 -3.99 23.96 -3.74
N LYS A 187 -5.25 23.98 -4.12
CA LYS A 187 -6.24 24.90 -3.53
C LYS A 187 -6.75 24.28 -2.23
N GLU A 188 -6.90 25.09 -1.19
CA GLU A 188 -7.63 24.68 0.00
C GLU A 188 -9.10 24.47 -0.39
N ALA A 189 -9.50 23.22 -0.51
CA ALA A 189 -10.88 22.87 -0.79
C ALA A 189 -11.60 22.55 0.53
N THR A 190 -12.52 23.39 0.93
CA THR A 190 -13.53 23.03 1.93
C THR A 190 -14.51 22.05 1.28
N LYS A 191 -14.45 20.78 1.68
CA LYS A 191 -15.45 19.78 1.26
C LYS A 191 -16.79 20.13 1.89
N THR A 192 -17.64 20.81 1.12
CA THR A 192 -18.99 21.21 1.57
C THR A 192 -20.03 20.11 1.29
N GLU A 193 -19.78 19.21 0.36
CA GLU A 193 -20.73 18.18 -0.05
C GLU A 193 -20.14 16.79 0.05
N LYS A 194 -20.93 15.82 0.54
CA LYS A 194 -20.63 14.40 0.47
C LYS A 194 -21.26 13.83 -0.79
N TYR A 195 -20.47 13.19 -1.65
CA TYR A 195 -21.00 12.42 -2.76
C TYR A 195 -21.45 11.03 -2.30
N ALA A 196 -22.49 10.50 -2.94
CA ALA A 196 -22.98 9.15 -2.68
C ALA A 196 -21.91 8.12 -3.08
N GLY A 197 -21.71 7.11 -2.23
CA GLY A 197 -20.83 5.98 -2.53
C GLY A 197 -21.46 5.02 -3.56
N ALA A 198 -20.84 3.85 -3.72
CA ALA A 198 -21.36 2.81 -4.60
C ALA A 198 -22.74 2.31 -4.12
N TYR A 199 -23.64 2.06 -5.07
CA TYR A 199 -24.92 1.41 -4.76
C TYR A 199 -24.71 -0.06 -4.38
N VAL A 200 -25.23 -0.45 -3.24
CA VAL A 200 -25.27 -1.84 -2.78
C VAL A 200 -26.73 -2.23 -2.63
N LYS A 201 -27.15 -3.23 -3.42
CA LYS A 201 -28.51 -3.77 -3.30
C LYS A 201 -28.59 -4.65 -2.06
N GLU A 202 -29.60 -4.41 -1.23
CA GLU A 202 -29.89 -5.27 -0.08
C GLU A 202 -30.14 -6.70 -0.53
N PRO A 203 -29.52 -7.71 0.09
CA PRO A 203 -29.78 -9.11 -0.24
C PRO A 203 -31.19 -9.51 0.20
N ILE A 204 -31.83 -10.34 -0.61
CA ILE A 204 -33.07 -10.97 -0.23
C ILE A 204 -32.71 -12.36 0.34
N PRO A 205 -32.79 -12.59 1.66
CA PRO A 205 -32.46 -13.88 2.25
C PRO A 205 -33.34 -14.99 1.71
N GLY A 206 -32.77 -16.15 1.37
CA GLY A 206 -33.51 -17.29 0.86
C GLY A 206 -32.56 -18.38 0.35
N PHE A 207 -33.16 -19.48 -0.07
CA PHE A 207 -32.47 -20.54 -0.79
C PHE A 207 -32.64 -20.29 -2.29
N TYR A 208 -31.54 -20.33 -3.02
CA TYR A 208 -31.52 -20.09 -4.45
C TYR A 208 -30.80 -21.24 -5.16
N ASP A 209 -31.49 -21.81 -6.16
CA ASP A 209 -30.88 -22.76 -7.09
C ASP A 209 -30.21 -21.99 -8.22
N TRP A 210 -29.08 -22.52 -8.70
CA TRP A 210 -28.37 -21.97 -9.87
C TRP A 210 -27.89 -20.52 -9.69
N VAL A 211 -27.09 -20.26 -8.67
CA VAL A 211 -26.49 -18.94 -8.44
C VAL A 211 -25.33 -18.73 -9.40
N VAL A 212 -25.37 -17.61 -10.13
CA VAL A 212 -24.29 -17.17 -11.02
C VAL A 212 -23.74 -15.85 -10.52
N SER A 213 -22.42 -15.76 -10.32
CA SER A 213 -21.73 -14.55 -9.90
C SER A 213 -20.90 -13.99 -11.06
N PHE A 214 -21.05 -12.69 -11.31
CA PHE A 214 -20.26 -11.98 -12.29
C PHE A 214 -19.45 -10.88 -11.60
N ASP A 215 -18.19 -10.72 -12.00
CA ASP A 215 -17.31 -9.64 -11.56
C ASP A 215 -16.73 -8.89 -12.76
N LEU A 216 -16.75 -7.55 -12.68
CA LEU A 216 -16.22 -6.68 -13.73
C LEU A 216 -14.75 -6.40 -13.48
N ASN A 217 -13.92 -6.88 -14.38
CA ASN A 217 -12.46 -6.76 -14.25
C ASN A 217 -12.03 -5.28 -14.30
N SER A 218 -11.43 -4.78 -13.20
CA SER A 218 -10.89 -3.41 -13.11
C SER A 218 -11.94 -2.34 -13.51
N LEU A 219 -13.14 -2.43 -12.95
CA LEU A 219 -14.30 -1.59 -13.33
C LEU A 219 -13.96 -0.09 -13.39
N TYR A 220 -13.44 0.49 -12.31
CA TYR A 220 -13.16 1.94 -12.24
C TYR A 220 -12.11 2.40 -13.27
N PRO A 221 -10.96 1.75 -13.42
CA PRO A 221 -10.02 2.08 -14.49
C PRO A 221 -10.65 2.06 -15.88
N HIS A 222 -11.50 1.06 -16.17
CA HIS A 222 -12.18 0.98 -17.47
C HIS A 222 -13.23 2.07 -17.66
N LEU A 223 -13.95 2.48 -16.61
CA LEU A 223 -14.86 3.62 -16.68
C LEU A 223 -14.09 4.93 -16.96
N ILE A 224 -12.96 5.16 -16.28
CA ILE A 224 -12.10 6.31 -16.55
C ILE A 224 -11.67 6.33 -18.03
N MET A 225 -11.23 5.18 -18.57
CA MET A 225 -10.82 5.06 -19.96
C MET A 225 -12.00 5.23 -20.93
N GLN A 226 -13.14 4.61 -20.65
CA GLN A 226 -14.32 4.61 -21.52
C GLN A 226 -14.98 5.97 -21.62
N TYR A 227 -15.09 6.68 -20.50
CA TYR A 227 -15.72 7.99 -20.43
C TYR A 227 -14.72 9.14 -20.63
N ASN A 228 -13.46 8.84 -20.89
CA ASN A 228 -12.39 9.83 -21.04
C ASN A 228 -12.29 10.79 -19.86
N ILE A 229 -12.42 10.26 -18.64
CA ILE A 229 -12.47 11.06 -17.41
C ILE A 229 -11.08 11.64 -17.11
N SER A 230 -10.93 12.94 -17.31
CA SER A 230 -9.70 13.69 -17.03
C SER A 230 -10.05 15.17 -16.80
N PRO A 231 -9.28 15.92 -16.00
CA PRO A 231 -9.56 17.34 -15.76
C PRO A 231 -9.65 18.19 -17.03
N GLU A 232 -8.77 17.95 -18.01
CA GLU A 232 -8.71 18.73 -19.25
C GLU A 232 -9.82 18.40 -20.26
N THR A 233 -10.48 17.25 -20.10
CA THR A 233 -11.59 16.82 -20.97
C THR A 233 -12.96 17.13 -20.38
N LEU A 234 -13.02 17.55 -19.10
CA LEU A 234 -14.26 17.88 -18.42
C LEU A 234 -14.81 19.22 -18.94
N GLU A 235 -16.08 19.21 -19.35
CA GLU A 235 -16.80 20.41 -19.72
C GLU A 235 -17.36 21.16 -18.50
N ASP A 236 -17.35 22.47 -18.54
CA ASP A 236 -17.89 23.32 -17.48
C ASP A 236 -19.40 23.18 -17.31
N THR A 237 -20.10 22.86 -18.41
CA THR A 237 -21.56 22.69 -18.41
C THR A 237 -21.98 21.26 -18.25
N ARG A 238 -22.95 21.04 -17.35
CA ARG A 238 -23.54 19.70 -17.15
C ARG A 238 -24.72 19.50 -18.11
N HIS A 239 -24.91 18.29 -18.55
CA HIS A 239 -26.10 17.92 -19.33
C HIS A 239 -27.36 18.09 -18.50
N PRO A 240 -28.34 18.92 -18.93
CA PRO A 240 -29.43 19.40 -18.10
C PRO A 240 -30.42 18.31 -17.68
N SER A 241 -30.58 17.26 -18.48
CA SER A 241 -31.55 16.18 -18.24
C SER A 241 -30.87 14.84 -17.91
N ALA A 242 -29.57 14.78 -17.78
CA ALA A 242 -28.90 13.54 -17.43
C ALA A 242 -29.19 13.15 -15.97
N SER A 243 -29.70 11.95 -15.81
CA SER A 243 -29.92 11.29 -14.52
C SER A 243 -29.83 9.79 -14.71
N VAL A 244 -29.63 9.05 -13.63
CA VAL A 244 -29.59 7.57 -13.67
C VAL A 244 -30.88 7.03 -14.30
N GLU A 245 -32.04 7.52 -13.86
CA GLU A 245 -33.33 7.08 -14.35
C GLU A 245 -33.58 7.50 -15.82
N GLY A 246 -33.17 8.72 -16.19
CA GLY A 246 -33.28 9.22 -17.56
C GLY A 246 -32.45 8.39 -18.54
N ILE A 247 -31.24 8.00 -18.15
CA ILE A 247 -30.36 7.16 -18.99
C ILE A 247 -30.91 5.74 -19.11
N LEU A 248 -31.31 5.11 -18.00
CA LEU A 248 -31.89 3.76 -18.01
C LEU A 248 -33.17 3.67 -18.85
N ASN A 249 -34.00 4.69 -18.79
CA ASN A 249 -35.26 4.79 -19.58
C ASN A 249 -35.05 5.33 -21.01
N GLN A 250 -33.79 5.54 -21.43
CA GLN A 250 -33.43 6.09 -22.75
C GLN A 250 -34.11 7.44 -23.09
N LYS A 251 -34.40 8.24 -22.08
CA LYS A 251 -35.04 9.56 -22.21
C LYS A 251 -34.02 10.70 -22.42
N VAL A 252 -32.73 10.43 -22.23
CA VAL A 252 -31.64 11.42 -22.35
C VAL A 252 -31.06 11.34 -23.75
N LYS A 253 -31.11 12.43 -24.47
CA LYS A 253 -30.43 12.54 -25.77
C LYS A 253 -28.93 12.79 -25.53
N ILE A 254 -28.14 11.76 -25.72
CA ILE A 254 -26.67 11.79 -25.53
C ILE A 254 -26.04 12.29 -26.82
N ASP A 255 -25.23 13.35 -26.74
CA ASP A 255 -24.40 13.81 -27.84
C ASP A 255 -23.23 12.84 -28.06
N LYS A 256 -22.93 12.57 -29.32
CA LYS A 256 -21.84 11.64 -29.71
C LYS A 256 -20.45 12.26 -29.47
N GLU A 257 -20.34 13.56 -29.40
CA GLU A 257 -19.09 14.29 -29.16
C GLU A 257 -18.63 14.17 -27.70
N PHE A 258 -19.58 13.90 -26.79
CA PHE A 258 -19.30 13.79 -25.36
C PHE A 258 -19.54 12.40 -24.80
N ALA A 259 -18.81 12.07 -23.75
CA ALA A 259 -19.12 11.00 -22.82
C ALA A 259 -19.92 11.61 -21.67
N THR A 260 -21.22 11.33 -21.60
CA THR A 260 -22.14 11.89 -20.59
C THR A 260 -22.30 10.92 -19.43
N CYS A 261 -21.97 11.36 -18.22
CA CYS A 261 -22.16 10.62 -16.98
C CYS A 261 -23.58 10.82 -16.42
N ALA A 262 -24.02 9.92 -15.56
CA ALA A 262 -25.36 9.95 -14.97
C ALA A 262 -25.60 11.16 -14.04
N ASN A 263 -24.55 11.80 -13.55
CA ASN A 263 -24.60 13.05 -12.78
C ASN A 263 -24.60 14.32 -13.66
N GLY A 264 -24.68 14.14 -14.98
CA GLY A 264 -24.66 15.23 -15.96
C GLY A 264 -23.28 15.69 -16.39
N ALA A 265 -22.20 15.24 -15.78
CA ALA A 265 -20.85 15.59 -16.21
C ALA A 265 -20.60 15.07 -17.63
N GLN A 266 -19.98 15.91 -18.46
CA GLN A 266 -19.67 15.62 -19.85
C GLN A 266 -18.17 15.72 -20.06
N TYR A 267 -17.60 14.73 -20.75
CA TYR A 267 -16.19 14.68 -21.09
C TYR A 267 -16.04 14.64 -22.61
N ARG A 268 -15.18 15.50 -23.17
CA ARG A 268 -14.87 15.55 -24.60
C ARG A 268 -14.23 14.26 -25.09
N LYS A 269 -14.49 13.90 -26.34
CA LYS A 269 -13.93 12.71 -27.00
C LYS A 269 -12.97 13.04 -28.15
N ASP A 270 -12.81 14.31 -28.48
CA ASP A 270 -11.91 14.80 -29.53
C ASP A 270 -10.42 14.57 -29.19
N GLU A 271 -10.07 14.65 -27.90
CA GLU A 271 -8.73 14.41 -27.38
C GLU A 271 -8.74 13.32 -26.31
N HIS A 272 -7.67 12.55 -26.21
CA HIS A 272 -7.49 11.62 -25.10
C HIS A 272 -6.94 12.34 -23.87
N GLY A 273 -7.64 12.23 -22.76
CA GLY A 273 -7.17 12.74 -21.48
C GLY A 273 -5.93 12.00 -20.98
N PHE A 274 -5.06 12.72 -20.22
CA PHE A 274 -3.84 12.11 -19.70
C PHE A 274 -4.14 11.00 -18.69
N LEU A 275 -5.20 11.14 -17.91
CA LEU A 275 -5.55 10.16 -16.88
C LEU A 275 -6.04 8.84 -17.49
N PRO A 276 -6.97 8.81 -18.47
CA PRO A 276 -7.28 7.60 -19.26
C PRO A 276 -6.07 6.95 -19.89
N GLU A 277 -5.16 7.73 -20.45
CA GLU A 277 -3.93 7.20 -21.05
C GLU A 277 -3.01 6.53 -20.02
N MET A 278 -2.85 7.15 -18.84
CA MET A 278 -2.11 6.55 -17.72
C MET A 278 -2.75 5.25 -17.25
N MET A 279 -4.10 5.23 -17.08
CA MET A 279 -4.84 4.01 -16.71
C MET A 279 -4.59 2.90 -17.71
N LYS A 280 -4.67 3.21 -19.00
CA LYS A 280 -4.41 2.23 -20.07
C LYS A 280 -2.99 1.69 -20.03
N LYS A 281 -1.97 2.53 -19.92
CA LYS A 281 -0.57 2.14 -19.80
C LYS A 281 -0.33 1.22 -18.61
N MET A 282 -0.89 1.56 -17.44
CA MET A 282 -0.76 0.75 -16.23
C MET A 282 -1.48 -0.59 -16.37
N TYR A 283 -2.68 -0.60 -16.94
CA TYR A 283 -3.46 -1.82 -17.16
C TYR A 283 -2.78 -2.76 -18.14
N ASP A 284 -2.33 -2.26 -19.29
CA ASP A 284 -1.64 -3.04 -20.32
C ASP A 284 -0.34 -3.65 -19.75
N SER A 285 0.43 -2.86 -19.01
CA SER A 285 1.62 -3.32 -18.29
C SER A 285 1.28 -4.45 -17.31
N ARG A 286 0.23 -4.29 -16.51
CA ARG A 286 -0.24 -5.33 -15.58
C ARG A 286 -0.57 -6.64 -16.31
N VAL A 287 -1.30 -6.56 -17.41
CA VAL A 287 -1.69 -7.73 -18.21
C VAL A 287 -0.47 -8.46 -18.75
N ILE A 288 0.54 -7.72 -19.26
CA ILE A 288 1.80 -8.29 -19.73
C ILE A 288 2.50 -9.08 -18.62
N PHE A 289 2.71 -8.47 -17.45
CA PHE A 289 3.41 -9.15 -16.36
C PHE A 289 2.60 -10.30 -15.77
N LYS A 290 1.27 -10.19 -15.69
CA LYS A 290 0.40 -11.30 -15.28
C LYS A 290 0.52 -12.51 -16.24
N LYS A 291 0.53 -12.28 -17.56
CA LYS A 291 0.74 -13.34 -18.55
C LYS A 291 2.13 -13.98 -18.43
N ARG A 292 3.18 -13.17 -18.24
CA ARG A 292 4.55 -13.66 -18.02
C ARG A 292 4.65 -14.52 -16.77
N MET A 293 4.05 -14.08 -15.66
CA MET A 293 3.98 -14.84 -14.41
C MET A 293 3.31 -16.21 -14.63
N ILE A 294 2.15 -16.24 -15.30
CA ILE A 294 1.42 -17.48 -15.56
C ILE A 294 2.28 -18.44 -16.41
N LYS A 295 2.93 -17.90 -17.46
CA LYS A 295 3.83 -18.70 -18.30
C LYS A 295 5.01 -19.27 -17.50
N ALA A 296 5.63 -18.46 -16.65
CA ALA A 296 6.72 -18.91 -15.79
C ALA A 296 6.27 -19.99 -14.79
N LYS A 297 5.05 -19.87 -14.21
CA LYS A 297 4.45 -20.91 -13.36
C LYS A 297 4.26 -22.22 -14.09
N GLN A 298 3.71 -22.19 -15.31
CA GLN A 298 3.53 -23.38 -16.15
C GLN A 298 4.86 -24.04 -16.53
N GLN A 299 5.93 -23.24 -16.72
CA GLN A 299 7.27 -23.77 -16.97
C GLN A 299 7.87 -24.38 -15.70
N TYR A 300 7.67 -23.75 -14.57
CA TYR A 300 8.14 -24.24 -13.27
C TYR A 300 7.51 -25.61 -12.91
N GLU A 301 6.22 -25.80 -13.20
CA GLU A 301 5.56 -27.11 -13.01
C GLU A 301 6.20 -28.24 -13.81
N LYS A 302 6.79 -27.91 -14.99
CA LYS A 302 7.46 -28.88 -15.86
C LYS A 302 8.93 -29.07 -15.52
N THR A 303 9.61 -27.97 -15.23
CA THR A 303 11.06 -27.92 -14.99
C THR A 303 11.34 -26.90 -13.90
N PRO A 304 11.31 -27.32 -12.61
CA PRO A 304 11.61 -26.41 -11.49
C PRO A 304 13.02 -25.85 -11.58
N SER A 305 13.16 -24.52 -11.42
CA SER A 305 14.44 -23.82 -11.29
C SER A 305 14.35 -22.60 -10.41
N VAL A 306 15.47 -22.16 -9.85
CA VAL A 306 15.55 -20.96 -9.01
C VAL A 306 15.27 -19.70 -9.80
N GLU A 307 15.69 -19.66 -11.07
CA GLU A 307 15.44 -18.54 -11.98
C GLU A 307 13.95 -18.35 -12.24
N LEU A 308 13.20 -19.42 -12.40
CA LEU A 308 11.75 -19.38 -12.59
C LEU A 308 11.02 -18.91 -11.32
N ILE A 309 11.48 -19.32 -10.13
CA ILE A 309 10.94 -18.80 -8.84
C ILE A 309 11.14 -17.29 -8.78
N LYS A 310 12.33 -16.79 -9.08
CA LYS A 310 12.64 -15.36 -9.09
C LYS A 310 11.79 -14.60 -10.12
N GLU A 311 11.64 -15.13 -11.34
CA GLU A 311 10.82 -14.50 -12.38
C GLU A 311 9.33 -14.48 -12.00
N ILE A 312 8.81 -15.56 -11.39
CA ILE A 312 7.43 -15.61 -10.87
C ILE A 312 7.22 -14.54 -9.80
N ALA A 313 8.12 -14.44 -8.81
CA ALA A 313 8.04 -13.45 -7.74
C ALA A 313 8.10 -12.03 -8.29
N ARG A 314 9.07 -11.73 -9.15
CA ARG A 314 9.23 -10.43 -9.82
C ARG A 314 7.99 -10.03 -10.61
N CYS A 315 7.50 -10.90 -11.48
CA CYS A 315 6.32 -10.61 -12.29
C CYS A 315 5.07 -10.46 -11.42
N ASN A 316 4.95 -11.24 -10.34
CA ASN A 316 3.86 -11.11 -9.39
C ASN A 316 3.88 -9.75 -8.68
N ASN A 317 5.04 -9.31 -8.18
CA ASN A 317 5.19 -8.03 -7.49
C ASN A 317 4.84 -6.86 -8.42
N ILE A 318 5.32 -6.86 -9.66
CA ILE A 318 5.00 -5.81 -10.63
C ILE A 318 3.50 -5.79 -10.95
N GLN A 319 2.87 -6.93 -11.24
CA GLN A 319 1.43 -6.96 -11.54
C GLN A 319 0.57 -6.59 -10.33
N MET A 320 1.00 -6.93 -9.11
CA MET A 320 0.32 -6.53 -7.87
C MET A 320 0.47 -5.04 -7.59
N ALA A 321 1.65 -4.47 -7.74
CA ALA A 321 1.89 -3.03 -7.64
C ALA A 321 0.95 -2.25 -8.57
N LYS A 322 0.89 -2.65 -9.85
CA LYS A 322 -0.02 -2.04 -10.84
C LYS A 322 -1.50 -2.22 -10.47
N LYS A 323 -1.89 -3.41 -9.96
CA LYS A 323 -3.27 -3.66 -9.48
C LYS A 323 -3.66 -2.71 -8.35
N ILE A 324 -2.78 -2.54 -7.37
CA ILE A 324 -3.01 -1.68 -6.21
C ILE A 324 -3.13 -0.22 -6.67
N SER A 325 -2.20 0.25 -7.51
CA SER A 325 -2.22 1.61 -8.04
C SER A 325 -3.50 1.88 -8.85
N LEU A 326 -3.88 0.99 -9.77
CA LEU A 326 -5.10 1.13 -10.57
C LEU A 326 -6.36 1.20 -9.71
N ASN A 327 -6.44 0.38 -8.66
CA ASN A 327 -7.62 0.35 -7.79
C ASN A 327 -7.68 1.55 -6.83
N SER A 328 -6.57 2.23 -6.57
CA SER A 328 -6.53 3.39 -5.69
C SER A 328 -6.74 4.73 -6.42
N ALA A 329 -6.70 4.73 -7.73
CA ALA A 329 -6.79 5.95 -8.55
C ALA A 329 -8.02 6.82 -8.28
N TYR A 330 -9.16 6.19 -8.00
CA TYR A 330 -10.42 6.89 -7.75
C TYR A 330 -10.63 7.33 -6.30
N GLY A 331 -9.76 6.89 -5.41
CA GLY A 331 -9.80 7.21 -3.97
C GLY A 331 -8.65 8.07 -3.48
N ALA A 332 -7.74 8.45 -4.36
CA ALA A 332 -6.55 9.25 -4.07
C ALA A 332 -6.82 10.75 -4.08
#